data_ac1a317ba7c74f3b5beb055cb353a786
#
_entry.id   ac1a317ba7c74f3b5beb055cb353a786
#
_cell.length_a   1.000
_cell.length_b   1.000
_cell.length_c   1.000
_cell.angle_alpha   90.00
_cell.angle_beta   90.00
_cell.angle_gamma   90.00
#
_symmetry.space_group_name_H-M   'P 1'
#
loop_
_entity.id
_entity.type
_entity.pdbx_description
1 polymer ?
#
loop_
_entity_poly.entity_id
_entity_poly.type
_entity_poly.pdbx_seq_one_letter_code
_entity_poly.pdbx_strand_id
1 'polypeptide(L)'
;MQPTAPLAPVGPDRARVVLYARGGCHLCDDARAVVAAVAAERGASWAEVDVDAGGAAPGGRSLADVYGELVPVVEVDGARVGYWQIDADRLRDALAGPPTA
;
A
#
# COMPACT_ATOMS: atom_id res chain seq x y z
N MET A 1 16.54 -19.46 17.17
CA MET A 1 15.54 -18.39 17.24
C MET A 1 15.63 -17.53 16.02
N GLN A 2 14.53 -17.35 15.36
CA GLN A 2 14.47 -16.50 14.22
C GLN A 2 14.69 -15.05 14.63
N PRO A 3 15.66 -14.37 14.06
CA PRO A 3 15.70 -12.95 14.27
C PRO A 3 14.39 -12.38 13.71
N THR A 4 13.84 -11.46 14.44
CA THR A 4 12.72 -10.69 13.89
C THR A 4 13.25 -9.91 12.70
N ALA A 5 13.34 -10.55 11.58
CA ALA A 5 13.60 -9.83 10.36
C ALA A 5 12.50 -8.80 10.19
N PRO A 6 12.80 -7.57 9.78
CA PRO A 6 11.77 -6.69 9.29
C PRO A 6 10.97 -7.48 8.27
N LEU A 7 9.66 -7.38 8.34
CA LEU A 7 8.80 -8.08 7.39
C LEU A 7 9.28 -7.71 6.00
N ALA A 8 9.86 -8.67 5.31
CA ALA A 8 10.26 -8.46 3.93
C ALA A 8 9.02 -8.10 3.12
N PRO A 9 9.13 -7.17 2.18
CA PRO A 9 7.99 -6.87 1.32
C PRO A 9 7.52 -8.16 0.66
N VAL A 10 6.24 -8.45 0.80
CA VAL A 10 5.60 -9.58 0.12
C VAL A 10 5.04 -9.09 -1.20
N GLY A 11 4.68 -10.00 -2.08
CA GLY A 11 4.02 -9.63 -3.32
C GLY A 11 2.69 -8.93 -3.06
N PRO A 12 2.24 -8.03 -3.97
CA PRO A 12 1.01 -7.26 -3.74
C PRO A 12 -0.24 -8.13 -3.56
N ASP A 13 -0.28 -9.30 -4.13
CA ASP A 13 -1.39 -10.25 -3.97
C ASP A 13 -1.42 -10.92 -2.59
N ARG A 14 -0.36 -10.82 -1.80
CA ARG A 14 -0.28 -11.38 -0.45
C ARG A 14 -0.27 -10.33 0.64
N ALA A 15 0.03 -9.09 0.31
CA ALA A 15 0.11 -8.02 1.27
C ALA A 15 -1.29 -7.56 1.67
N ARG A 16 -1.48 -7.31 2.96
CA ARG A 16 -2.72 -6.67 3.41
C ARG A 16 -2.78 -5.23 2.93
N VAL A 17 -1.66 -4.52 3.00
CA VAL A 17 -1.58 -3.10 2.60
C VAL A 17 -0.80 -3.01 1.30
N VAL A 18 -1.37 -2.36 0.32
CA VAL A 18 -0.70 -2.10 -0.95
C VAL A 18 -0.64 -0.59 -1.17
N LEU A 19 0.57 -0.09 -1.36
CA LEU A 19 0.82 1.31 -1.70
C LEU A 19 1.13 1.39 -3.19
N TYR A 20 0.29 2.12 -3.92
CA TYR A 20 0.56 2.44 -5.33
C TYR A 20 1.23 3.80 -5.39
N ALA A 21 2.39 3.86 -6.02
CA ALA A 21 3.23 5.05 -6.04
C ALA A 21 3.91 5.22 -7.38
N ARG A 22 4.57 6.34 -7.58
CA ARG A 22 5.42 6.57 -8.75
C ARG A 22 6.66 7.36 -8.35
N GLY A 23 7.69 7.32 -9.19
CA GLY A 23 8.93 8.03 -8.94
C GLY A 23 8.73 9.54 -8.97
N GLY A 24 9.54 10.27 -8.19
CA GLY A 24 9.50 11.72 -8.15
C GLY A 24 8.29 12.32 -7.44
N CYS A 25 7.61 11.55 -6.63
CA CYS A 25 6.38 11.97 -5.96
C CYS A 25 6.65 12.17 -4.47
N HIS A 26 6.62 13.43 -4.02
CA HIS A 26 6.86 13.75 -2.59
C HIS A 26 5.77 13.19 -1.70
N LEU A 27 4.51 13.23 -2.13
CA LEU A 27 3.40 12.68 -1.37
C LEU A 27 3.54 11.15 -1.24
N CYS A 28 4.11 10.51 -2.24
CA CYS A 28 4.38 9.07 -2.19
C CYS A 28 5.44 8.73 -1.14
N ASP A 29 6.45 9.58 -0.99
CA ASP A 29 7.48 9.41 0.05
C ASP A 29 6.85 9.51 1.45
N ASP A 30 5.98 10.49 1.65
CA ASP A 30 5.25 10.65 2.91
C ASP A 30 4.35 9.44 3.18
N ALA A 31 3.63 9.00 2.16
CA ALA A 31 2.74 7.84 2.27
C ALA A 31 3.52 6.56 2.62
N ARG A 32 4.68 6.39 2.01
CA ARG A 32 5.54 5.23 2.29
C ARG A 32 5.94 5.19 3.76
N ALA A 33 6.30 6.33 4.33
CA ALA A 33 6.67 6.42 5.73
C ALA A 33 5.48 6.07 6.63
N VAL A 34 4.29 6.56 6.31
CA VAL A 34 3.07 6.25 7.07
C VAL A 34 2.74 4.77 6.98
N VAL A 35 2.75 4.20 5.79
CA VAL A 35 2.43 2.79 5.58
C VAL A 35 3.42 1.90 6.33
N ALA A 36 4.71 2.17 6.21
CA ALA A 36 5.73 1.37 6.88
C ALA A 36 5.57 1.41 8.40
N ALA A 37 5.32 2.59 8.96
CA ALA A 37 5.16 2.77 10.40
C ALA A 37 3.90 2.06 10.92
N VAL A 38 2.76 2.26 10.28
CA VAL A 38 1.50 1.67 10.73
C VAL A 38 1.51 0.16 10.52
N ALA A 39 2.05 -0.32 9.40
CA ALA A 39 2.16 -1.76 9.16
C ALA A 39 3.03 -2.43 10.23
N ALA A 40 4.16 -1.83 10.58
CA ALA A 40 5.01 -2.36 11.64
C ALA A 40 4.30 -2.35 12.99
N GLU A 41 3.60 -1.27 13.30
CA GLU A 41 2.83 -1.13 14.54
C GLU A 41 1.76 -2.20 14.67
N ARG A 42 1.11 -2.57 13.56
CA ARG A 42 0.00 -3.52 13.53
C ARG A 42 0.41 -4.95 13.16
N GLY A 43 1.68 -5.17 12.85
CA GLY A 43 2.14 -6.47 12.39
C GLY A 43 1.55 -6.88 11.05
N ALA A 44 1.23 -5.91 10.20
CA ALA A 44 0.62 -6.16 8.90
C ALA A 44 1.68 -6.22 7.80
N SER A 45 1.47 -7.08 6.82
CA SER A 45 2.29 -7.11 5.62
C SER A 45 1.93 -5.96 4.69
N TRP A 46 2.91 -5.44 3.96
CA TRP A 46 2.66 -4.40 2.98
C TRP A 46 3.59 -4.54 1.78
N ALA A 47 3.15 -4.01 0.66
CA ALA A 47 3.92 -3.97 -0.56
C ALA A 47 3.75 -2.63 -1.24
N GLU A 48 4.75 -2.24 -2.00
CA GLU A 48 4.70 -1.04 -2.82
C GLU A 48 4.69 -1.44 -4.29
N VAL A 49 3.82 -0.81 -5.06
CA VAL A 49 3.70 -1.05 -6.50
C VAL A 49 3.97 0.26 -7.23
N ASP A 50 4.96 0.23 -8.14
CA ASP A 50 5.22 1.37 -9.02
C ASP A 50 4.25 1.30 -10.19
N VAL A 51 3.36 2.28 -10.28
CA VAL A 51 2.33 2.29 -11.33
C VAL A 51 2.91 2.47 -12.74
N ASP A 52 4.14 2.98 -12.85
CA ASP A 52 4.81 3.18 -14.13
C ASP A 52 5.68 1.98 -14.55
N ALA A 53 5.85 1.00 -13.68
CA ALA A 53 6.68 -0.17 -13.97
C ALA A 53 5.95 -1.23 -14.78
N GLY A 54 4.72 -0.99 -15.16
CA GLY A 54 3.88 -1.95 -15.87
C GLY A 54 2.94 -2.65 -14.91
N GLY A 55 2.18 -3.58 -15.43
CA GLY A 55 1.16 -4.29 -14.68
C GLY A 55 -0.22 -3.79 -15.02
N ALA A 56 -1.21 -4.60 -14.68
CA ALA A 56 -2.60 -4.32 -15.02
C ALA A 56 -3.46 -4.26 -13.76
N ALA A 57 -4.39 -3.30 -13.77
CA ALA A 57 -5.46 -3.22 -12.79
C ALA A 57 -6.59 -4.18 -13.20
N PRO A 58 -7.54 -4.45 -12.29
CA PRO A 58 -8.73 -5.19 -12.67
C PRO A 58 -9.41 -4.54 -13.88
N GLY A 59 -9.85 -5.36 -14.83
CA GLY A 59 -10.43 -4.90 -16.08
C GLY A 59 -9.45 -4.70 -17.21
N GLY A 60 -8.16 -4.98 -17.01
CA GLY A 60 -7.14 -4.95 -18.05
C GLY A 60 -6.54 -3.58 -18.34
N ARG A 61 -6.96 -2.53 -17.64
CA ARG A 61 -6.37 -1.21 -17.79
C ARG A 61 -5.00 -1.16 -17.11
N SER A 62 -4.10 -0.31 -17.59
CA SER A 62 -2.80 -0.16 -16.95
C SER A 62 -2.94 0.46 -15.57
N LEU A 63 -2.00 0.15 -14.69
CA LEU A 63 -1.96 0.76 -13.34
C LEU A 63 -1.78 2.28 -13.45
N ALA A 64 -0.97 2.74 -14.40
CA ALA A 64 -0.78 4.16 -14.61
C ALA A 64 -2.07 4.87 -15.00
N ASP A 65 -2.91 4.23 -15.81
CA ASP A 65 -4.20 4.80 -16.20
C ASP A 65 -5.18 4.90 -15.04
N VAL A 66 -5.20 3.87 -14.19
CA VAL A 66 -6.17 3.79 -13.08
C VAL A 66 -5.72 4.63 -11.89
N TYR A 67 -4.44 4.58 -11.56
CA TYR A 67 -3.92 5.16 -10.31
C TYR A 67 -3.00 6.36 -10.52
N GLY A 68 -2.49 6.57 -11.73
CA GLY A 68 -1.39 7.53 -11.97
C GLY A 68 -1.63 8.93 -11.47
N GLU A 69 -2.86 9.45 -11.55
CA GLU A 69 -3.21 10.79 -11.09
C GLU A 69 -3.62 10.81 -9.62
N LEU A 70 -3.84 9.64 -9.03
CA LEU A 70 -4.30 9.51 -7.65
C LEU A 70 -3.17 9.18 -6.68
N VAL A 71 -1.98 8.80 -7.19
CA VAL A 71 -0.89 8.37 -6.32
C VAL A 71 -0.51 9.45 -5.30
N PRO A 72 -0.17 9.06 -4.09
CA PRO A 72 -0.17 7.69 -3.58
C PRO A 72 -1.58 7.18 -3.32
N VAL A 73 -1.81 5.90 -3.62
CA VAL A 73 -3.06 5.21 -3.29
C VAL A 73 -2.75 4.08 -2.34
N VAL A 74 -3.51 3.96 -1.27
CA VAL A 74 -3.35 2.88 -0.30
C VAL A 74 -4.61 2.04 -0.27
N GLU A 75 -4.42 0.73 -0.39
CA GLU A 75 -5.50 -0.26 -0.27
C GLU A 75 -5.19 -1.20 0.88
N VAL A 76 -6.23 -1.58 1.62
CA VAL A 76 -6.15 -2.61 2.66
C VAL A 76 -7.13 -3.70 2.30
N ASP A 77 -6.62 -4.93 2.20
CA ASP A 77 -7.43 -6.11 1.85
C ASP A 77 -8.25 -5.88 0.56
N GLY A 78 -7.66 -5.15 -0.39
CA GLY A 78 -8.28 -4.87 -1.68
C GLY A 78 -9.20 -3.65 -1.72
N ALA A 79 -9.43 -3.00 -0.60
CA ALA A 79 -10.32 -1.82 -0.54
C ALA A 79 -9.50 -0.55 -0.38
N ARG A 80 -9.81 0.47 -1.17
CA ARG A 80 -9.13 1.76 -1.09
C ARG A 80 -9.41 2.44 0.23
N VAL A 81 -8.35 2.84 0.93
CA VAL A 81 -8.44 3.56 2.21
C VAL A 81 -8.11 5.03 2.07
N GLY A 82 -7.32 5.38 1.08
CA GLY A 82 -6.96 6.77 0.85
C GLY A 82 -6.12 6.97 -0.40
N TYR A 83 -6.01 8.22 -0.79
CA TYR A 83 -5.16 8.65 -1.90
C TYR A 83 -4.68 10.07 -1.65
N TRP A 84 -3.62 10.48 -2.36
CA TRP A 84 -2.89 11.74 -2.22
C TRP A 84 -2.21 11.86 -0.87
N GLN A 85 -2.92 12.26 0.17
CA GLN A 85 -2.40 12.30 1.53
C GLN A 85 -2.98 11.14 2.33
N ILE A 86 -2.10 10.34 2.92
CA ILE A 86 -2.51 9.14 3.62
C ILE A 86 -2.61 9.43 5.12
N ASP A 87 -3.81 9.25 5.65
CA ASP A 87 -4.11 9.46 7.06
C ASP A 87 -3.75 8.18 7.83
N ALA A 88 -2.81 8.31 8.76
CA ALA A 88 -2.36 7.17 9.58
C ALA A 88 -3.50 6.56 10.40
N ASP A 89 -4.38 7.39 10.94
CA ASP A 89 -5.51 6.89 11.75
C ASP A 89 -6.50 6.09 10.91
N ARG A 90 -6.77 6.55 9.69
CA ARG A 90 -7.61 5.79 8.76
C ARG A 90 -7.00 4.43 8.43
N LEU A 91 -5.69 4.41 8.21
CA LEU A 91 -4.99 3.18 7.92
C LEU A 91 -5.03 2.25 9.13
N ARG A 92 -4.84 2.77 10.33
CA ARG A 92 -4.96 1.99 11.57
C ARG A 92 -6.35 1.40 11.71
N ASP A 93 -7.39 2.19 11.47
CA ASP A 93 -8.77 1.73 11.54
C ASP A 93 -9.04 0.61 10.54
N ALA A 94 -8.54 0.74 9.32
CA ALA A 94 -8.70 -0.29 8.30
C ALA A 94 -8.01 -1.59 8.68
N LEU A 95 -6.92 -1.52 9.44
CA LEU A 95 -6.17 -2.69 9.89
C LEU A 95 -6.66 -3.25 11.23
N ALA A 96 -7.57 -2.56 11.91
CA ALA A 96 -8.07 -2.99 13.21
C ALA A 96 -8.97 -4.22 13.12
N GLY A 97 -9.63 -4.41 11.96
CA GLY A 97 -10.46 -5.58 11.73
C GLY A 97 -9.66 -6.76 11.21
N PRO A 98 -10.26 -7.97 11.22
CA PRO A 98 -9.62 -9.13 10.62
C PRO A 98 -9.50 -8.94 9.10
N PRO A 99 -8.53 -9.61 8.46
CA PRO A 99 -8.43 -9.55 7.01
C PRO A 99 -9.72 -10.05 6.37
N THR A 100 -10.18 -9.32 5.38
CA THR A 100 -11.30 -9.78 4.55
C THR A 100 -10.79 -10.86 3.62
N ALA A 101 -11.37 -12.00 3.72
CA ALA A 101 -10.98 -13.14 2.90
C ALA A 101 -11.28 -12.88 1.41
#